data_2c435f9a67c06ed42429e74f226c9224
#
_entry.id   2c435f9a67c06ed42429e74f226c9224
#
_cell.length_a   1.000
_cell.length_b   1.000
_cell.length_c   1.000
_cell.angle_alpha   90.00
_cell.angle_beta   90.00
_cell.angle_gamma   90.00
#
_symmetry.space_group_name_H-M   'P 1'
#
loop_
_entity.id
_entity.type
_entity.pdbx_description
1 polymer ?
#
loop_
_entity_poly.entity_id
_entity_poly.type
_entity_poly.pdbx_seq_one_letter_code
_entity_poly.pdbx_strand_id
1 'polypeptide(L)'
;MENKNRLVLLDILRAIGVMLMIEGHTIDAVMSPIYKDGSSILFQFWTFFRGLTAPFFFFSAGFAFVIATVKDKGEVLTVPARAMKRRLRRIIVLLLIGYGLHMPLQMFYDPSAVPQSAWDIFFIADALQIISLSLLVILLIALFTKKKENLLKSYIIAASLSLIIAPLTEPIKWETYLPHLVYPYLTFRAGSFFTFFPFSGYLFAGAAFSAAALSFPANDRARLLSKNFKRASMVSLILFVLFFPIQLLFVSPYVDYWRALPAVNFLRFGLVTSIAALVGYLSLQVTRFPKILPAIGKSSLTIYVVHLMIVYGSPVNIGLAQLLPGGVHPIVAVLIAVVVMTLMFGMVYAIEVYRSRRRRLAAIIIGDVTK
;
A
#
# COMPACT_ATOMS: atom_id res chain seq x y z
N MET A 1 5.27 21.05 21.24
CA MET A 1 4.56 21.66 20.11
C MET A 1 4.18 20.57 19.13
N GLU A 2 2.93 20.16 19.13
CA GLU A 2 2.40 19.21 18.13
C GLU A 2 2.40 19.90 16.77
N ASN A 3 2.95 19.22 15.79
CA ASN A 3 3.18 19.78 14.46
C ASN A 3 1.81 20.08 13.81
N LYS A 4 1.33 21.33 13.85
CA LYS A 4 0.03 21.83 13.34
C LYS A 4 -0.26 21.43 11.86
N ASN A 5 0.74 20.93 11.14
CA ASN A 5 0.63 20.51 9.74
C ASN A 5 0.49 18.99 9.56
N ARG A 6 0.32 18.22 10.64
CA ARG A 6 0.20 16.77 10.56
C ARG A 6 -1.24 16.39 10.24
N LEU A 7 -1.44 15.69 9.14
CA LEU A 7 -2.75 15.14 8.77
C LEU A 7 -2.98 13.83 9.53
N VAL A 8 -3.66 13.90 10.66
CA VAL A 8 -4.06 12.73 11.48
C VAL A 8 -4.85 11.72 10.65
N LEU A 9 -5.66 12.22 9.72
CA LEU A 9 -6.36 11.42 8.72
C LEU A 9 -5.46 10.35 8.05
N LEU A 10 -4.25 10.73 7.62
CA LEU A 10 -3.33 9.79 6.96
C LEU A 10 -2.81 8.71 7.89
N ASP A 11 -2.56 9.07 9.14
CA ASP A 11 -2.09 8.11 10.14
C ASP A 11 -3.19 7.07 10.43
N ILE A 12 -4.46 7.50 10.48
CA ILE A 12 -5.61 6.61 10.67
C ILE A 12 -5.80 5.71 9.43
N LEU A 13 -5.78 6.27 8.22
CA LEU A 13 -5.92 5.48 6.99
C LEU A 13 -4.84 4.40 6.86
N ARG A 14 -3.61 4.74 7.25
CA ARG A 14 -2.51 3.76 7.28
C ARG A 14 -2.72 2.69 8.35
N ALA A 15 -3.20 3.07 9.52
CA ALA A 15 -3.49 2.11 10.58
C ALA A 15 -4.60 1.15 10.16
N ILE A 16 -5.66 1.63 9.51
CA ILE A 16 -6.72 0.79 8.91
C ILE A 16 -6.11 -0.18 7.89
N GLY A 17 -5.31 0.33 6.94
CA GLY A 17 -4.65 -0.52 5.95
C GLY A 17 -3.76 -1.60 6.57
N VAL A 18 -3.02 -1.27 7.62
CA VAL A 18 -2.18 -2.23 8.36
C VAL A 18 -3.03 -3.28 9.08
N MET A 19 -4.14 -2.90 9.71
CA MET A 19 -5.04 -3.84 10.39
C MET A 19 -5.64 -4.84 9.39
N LEU A 20 -6.19 -4.34 8.29
CA LEU A 20 -6.73 -5.18 7.21
C LEU A 20 -5.67 -6.10 6.61
N MET A 21 -4.44 -5.64 6.53
CA MET A 21 -3.32 -6.41 5.99
C MET A 21 -2.97 -7.59 6.90
N ILE A 22 -2.79 -7.35 8.20
CA ILE A 22 -2.47 -8.40 9.17
C ILE A 22 -3.60 -9.42 9.24
N GLU A 23 -4.85 -8.94 9.35
CA GLU A 23 -6.04 -9.79 9.39
C GLU A 23 -6.14 -10.64 8.12
N GLY A 24 -6.14 -10.00 6.95
CA GLY A 24 -6.32 -10.68 5.67
C GLY A 24 -5.25 -11.72 5.38
N HIS A 25 -3.96 -11.41 5.61
CA HIS A 25 -2.88 -12.37 5.40
C HIS A 25 -2.93 -13.52 6.40
N THR A 26 -3.19 -13.23 7.67
CA THR A 26 -3.21 -14.27 8.70
C THR A 26 -4.37 -15.25 8.47
N ILE A 27 -5.59 -14.75 8.31
CA ILE A 27 -6.75 -15.62 8.08
C ILE A 27 -6.57 -16.43 6.79
N ASP A 28 -6.13 -15.79 5.70
CA ASP A 28 -5.90 -16.48 4.43
C ASP A 28 -4.87 -17.61 4.56
N ALA A 29 -3.80 -17.39 5.30
CA ALA A 29 -2.73 -18.35 5.44
C ALA A 29 -3.10 -19.55 6.31
N VAL A 30 -3.87 -19.32 7.40
CA VAL A 30 -4.12 -20.39 8.41
C VAL A 30 -5.52 -21.01 8.33
N MET A 31 -6.48 -20.40 7.62
CA MET A 31 -7.83 -20.96 7.47
C MET A 31 -7.81 -22.18 6.56
N SER A 32 -8.46 -23.27 6.98
CA SER A 32 -8.53 -24.50 6.20
C SER A 32 -9.21 -24.30 4.84
N PRO A 33 -8.68 -24.93 3.77
CA PRO A 33 -9.24 -24.83 2.41
C PRO A 33 -10.72 -25.19 2.33
N ILE A 34 -11.22 -26.07 3.18
CA ILE A 34 -12.64 -26.49 3.22
C ILE A 34 -13.59 -25.31 3.48
N TYR A 35 -13.12 -24.24 4.15
CA TYR A 35 -13.91 -23.04 4.44
C TYR A 35 -13.68 -21.91 3.41
N LYS A 36 -12.79 -22.12 2.44
CA LYS A 36 -12.52 -21.16 1.35
C LYS A 36 -13.41 -21.44 0.14
N ASP A 37 -14.68 -21.75 0.41
CA ASP A 37 -15.65 -22.01 -0.63
C ASP A 37 -16.14 -20.71 -1.27
N GLY A 38 -15.87 -20.57 -2.57
CA GLY A 38 -16.29 -19.40 -3.37
C GLY A 38 -17.81 -19.27 -3.52
N SER A 39 -18.61 -20.28 -3.19
CA SER A 39 -20.07 -20.21 -3.17
C SER A 39 -20.62 -19.58 -1.87
N SER A 40 -19.83 -19.58 -0.79
CA SER A 40 -20.22 -19.00 0.50
C SER A 40 -20.25 -17.47 0.44
N ILE A 41 -21.42 -16.87 0.71
CA ILE A 41 -21.60 -15.41 0.78
C ILE A 41 -20.65 -14.77 1.80
N LEU A 42 -20.44 -15.42 2.95
CA LEU A 42 -19.54 -14.91 4.00
C LEU A 42 -18.09 -14.89 3.51
N PHE A 43 -17.65 -15.93 2.79
CA PHE A 43 -16.31 -15.99 2.24
C PHE A 43 -16.11 -14.97 1.11
N GLN A 44 -17.11 -14.80 0.22
CA GLN A 44 -17.08 -13.77 -0.82
C GLN A 44 -17.01 -12.36 -0.23
N PHE A 45 -17.82 -12.08 0.78
CA PHE A 45 -17.82 -10.81 1.51
C PHE A 45 -16.45 -10.52 2.15
N TRP A 46 -15.91 -11.48 2.89
CA TRP A 46 -14.58 -11.35 3.49
C TRP A 46 -13.49 -11.14 2.42
N THR A 47 -13.50 -11.94 1.34
CA THR A 47 -12.54 -11.81 0.24
C THR A 47 -12.60 -10.44 -0.42
N PHE A 48 -13.81 -9.88 -0.59
CA PHE A 48 -14.00 -8.54 -1.13
C PHE A 48 -13.36 -7.47 -0.23
N PHE A 49 -13.62 -7.51 1.09
CA PHE A 49 -13.04 -6.55 2.05
C PHE A 49 -11.53 -6.73 2.20
N ARG A 50 -11.04 -7.96 2.22
CA ARG A 50 -9.60 -8.24 2.14
C ARG A 50 -8.97 -7.59 0.90
N GLY A 51 -9.68 -7.61 -0.22
CA GLY A 51 -9.26 -6.97 -1.47
C GLY A 51 -9.10 -5.44 -1.40
N LEU A 52 -9.61 -4.77 -0.35
CA LEU A 52 -9.41 -3.33 -0.13
C LEU A 52 -8.07 -3.00 0.53
N THR A 53 -7.38 -3.97 1.11
CA THR A 53 -6.11 -3.77 1.84
C THR A 53 -5.06 -3.08 0.98
N ALA A 54 -4.78 -3.60 -0.21
CA ALA A 54 -3.79 -3.02 -1.13
C ALA A 54 -4.20 -1.62 -1.62
N PRO A 55 -5.43 -1.38 -2.10
CA PRO A 55 -5.92 -0.03 -2.40
C PRO A 55 -5.68 0.99 -1.29
N PHE A 56 -6.00 0.66 -0.02
CA PHE A 56 -5.75 1.54 1.12
C PHE A 56 -4.27 1.83 1.32
N PHE A 57 -3.45 0.78 1.29
CA PHE A 57 -2.03 0.88 1.55
C PHE A 57 -1.34 1.69 0.46
N PHE A 58 -1.63 1.41 -0.80
CA PHE A 58 -1.08 2.09 -1.96
C PHE A 58 -1.51 3.55 -2.02
N PHE A 59 -2.79 3.84 -1.85
CA PHE A 59 -3.32 5.19 -1.79
C PHE A 59 -2.62 6.02 -0.71
N SER A 60 -2.55 5.50 0.51
CA SER A 60 -1.91 6.20 1.64
C SER A 60 -0.40 6.39 1.45
N ALA A 61 0.28 5.46 0.75
CA ALA A 61 1.70 5.56 0.43
C ALA A 61 1.96 6.70 -0.56
N GLY A 62 1.19 6.76 -1.67
CA GLY A 62 1.28 7.83 -2.66
C GLY A 62 1.00 9.21 -2.06
N PHE A 63 -0.07 9.33 -1.26
CA PHE A 63 -0.41 10.56 -0.57
C PHE A 63 0.73 11.06 0.31
N ALA A 64 1.22 10.20 1.19
CA ALA A 64 2.26 10.58 2.12
C ALA A 64 3.62 10.87 1.46
N PHE A 65 3.89 10.25 0.32
CA PHE A 65 5.13 10.48 -0.42
C PHE A 65 5.19 11.91 -0.96
N VAL A 66 4.14 12.39 -1.61
CA VAL A 66 4.11 13.73 -2.22
C VAL A 66 4.16 14.83 -1.17
N ILE A 67 3.31 14.76 -0.13
CA ILE A 67 3.27 15.80 0.92
C ILE A 67 4.59 15.93 1.68
N ALA A 68 5.37 14.84 1.76
CA ALA A 68 6.65 14.84 2.42
C ALA A 68 7.83 15.16 1.48
N THR A 69 7.60 15.24 0.16
CA THR A 69 8.63 15.39 -0.87
C THR A 69 8.60 16.77 -1.50
N VAL A 70 7.42 17.19 -1.94
CA VAL A 70 7.20 18.44 -2.65
C VAL A 70 7.09 19.59 -1.64
N LYS A 71 7.75 20.70 -1.94
CA LYS A 71 7.65 21.94 -1.18
C LYS A 71 7.04 23.03 -2.05
N ASP A 72 6.06 23.67 -1.49
CA ASP A 72 5.42 24.85 -2.03
C ASP A 72 6.25 26.09 -1.64
N LYS A 73 6.74 26.82 -2.62
CA LYS A 73 7.45 28.10 -2.45
C LYS A 73 6.62 29.28 -2.97
N GLY A 74 5.30 29.12 -3.03
CA GLY A 74 4.34 30.11 -3.54
C GLY A 74 4.08 29.88 -5.04
N GLU A 75 4.91 30.43 -5.91
CA GLU A 75 4.69 30.33 -7.36
C GLU A 75 5.17 29.00 -7.96
N VAL A 76 6.23 28.43 -7.39
CA VAL A 76 6.88 27.23 -7.94
C VAL A 76 6.98 26.11 -6.91
N LEU A 77 6.64 24.89 -7.36
CA LEU A 77 6.89 23.66 -6.62
C LEU A 77 8.34 23.21 -6.77
N THR A 78 8.93 22.74 -5.69
CA THR A 78 10.31 22.26 -5.69
C THR A 78 10.42 20.93 -4.94
N VAL A 79 11.36 20.09 -5.38
CA VAL A 79 11.81 18.90 -4.65
C VAL A 79 13.24 19.18 -4.15
N PRO A 80 13.44 19.48 -2.86
CA PRO A 80 14.76 19.75 -2.33
C PRO A 80 15.69 18.54 -2.51
N ALA A 81 16.96 18.76 -2.86
CA ALA A 81 17.94 17.68 -3.10
C ALA A 81 18.05 16.68 -1.94
N ARG A 82 18.02 17.18 -0.68
CA ARG A 82 18.00 16.32 0.51
C ARG A 82 16.73 15.43 0.59
N ALA A 83 15.59 15.94 0.16
CA ALA A 83 14.36 15.18 0.10
C ALA A 83 14.44 14.12 -1.01
N MET A 84 14.91 14.50 -2.20
CA MET A 84 15.12 13.59 -3.33
C MET A 84 16.02 12.41 -2.94
N LYS A 85 17.22 12.67 -2.38
CA LYS A 85 18.14 11.60 -1.95
C LYS A 85 17.48 10.65 -0.93
N ARG A 86 16.73 11.18 0.04
CA ARG A 86 16.00 10.35 1.02
C ARG A 86 14.90 9.50 0.36
N ARG A 87 14.22 10.04 -0.67
CA ARG A 87 13.15 9.32 -1.38
C ARG A 87 13.71 8.24 -2.28
N LEU A 88 14.77 8.52 -3.03
CA LEU A 88 15.47 7.51 -3.83
C LEU A 88 15.98 6.37 -2.94
N ARG A 89 16.64 6.69 -1.82
CA ARG A 89 17.07 5.66 -0.86
C ARG A 89 15.90 4.81 -0.38
N ARG A 90 14.75 5.42 -0.08
CA ARG A 90 13.56 4.68 0.38
C ARG A 90 13.01 3.77 -0.72
N ILE A 91 12.95 4.25 -1.97
CA ILE A 91 12.51 3.47 -3.13
C ILE A 91 13.40 2.24 -3.30
N ILE A 92 14.71 2.44 -3.28
CA ILE A 92 15.69 1.34 -3.41
C ILE A 92 15.54 0.34 -2.24
N VAL A 93 15.43 0.81 -1.01
CA VAL A 93 15.25 -0.06 0.16
C VAL A 93 13.95 -0.88 0.07
N LEU A 94 12.85 -0.29 -0.38
CA LEU A 94 11.58 -1.01 -0.57
C LEU A 94 11.73 -2.10 -1.63
N LEU A 95 12.40 -1.79 -2.74
CA LEU A 95 12.65 -2.74 -3.83
C LEU A 95 13.52 -3.91 -3.34
N LEU A 96 14.60 -3.61 -2.63
CA LEU A 96 15.51 -4.63 -2.08
C LEU A 96 14.82 -5.52 -1.04
N ILE A 97 13.98 -4.95 -0.17
CA ILE A 97 13.20 -5.74 0.79
C ILE A 97 12.18 -6.62 0.05
N GLY A 98 11.50 -6.08 -0.98
CA GLY A 98 10.54 -6.85 -1.77
C GLY A 98 11.16 -8.07 -2.42
N TYR A 99 12.30 -7.94 -3.07
CA TYR A 99 13.03 -9.09 -3.62
C TYR A 99 13.63 -9.97 -2.51
N GLY A 100 14.13 -9.37 -1.43
CA GLY A 100 14.72 -10.11 -0.31
C GLY A 100 13.74 -11.06 0.39
N LEU A 101 12.45 -10.74 0.43
CA LEU A 101 11.42 -11.61 1.01
C LEU A 101 11.19 -12.90 0.19
N HIS A 102 11.48 -12.88 -1.11
CA HIS A 102 11.30 -14.01 -2.03
C HIS A 102 12.62 -14.67 -2.43
N MET A 103 13.74 -14.21 -1.84
CA MET A 103 15.07 -14.69 -2.25
C MET A 103 15.31 -16.14 -1.85
N PRO A 104 15.64 -17.05 -2.77
CA PRO A 104 16.03 -18.40 -2.43
C PRO A 104 17.44 -18.39 -1.80
N LEU A 105 17.58 -18.86 -0.55
CA LEU A 105 18.87 -18.87 0.14
C LEU A 105 19.93 -19.73 -0.56
N GLN A 106 19.52 -20.77 -1.27
CA GLN A 106 20.41 -21.61 -2.07
C GLN A 106 21.26 -20.81 -3.06
N MET A 107 20.75 -19.65 -3.52
CA MET A 107 21.47 -18.73 -4.41
C MET A 107 22.86 -18.33 -3.87
N PHE A 108 23.05 -18.27 -2.56
CA PHE A 108 24.32 -17.89 -1.94
C PHE A 108 25.33 -19.04 -1.85
N TYR A 109 24.87 -20.28 -1.93
CA TYR A 109 25.72 -21.46 -1.77
C TYR A 109 25.98 -22.17 -3.11
N ASP A 110 24.93 -22.38 -3.88
CA ASP A 110 24.99 -22.99 -5.20
C ASP A 110 23.86 -22.42 -6.08
N PRO A 111 24.13 -21.35 -6.85
CA PRO A 111 23.13 -20.75 -7.75
C PRO A 111 22.62 -21.73 -8.82
N SER A 112 23.42 -22.73 -9.20
CA SER A 112 23.05 -23.72 -10.21
C SER A 112 22.06 -24.75 -9.69
N ALA A 113 22.02 -24.98 -8.38
CA ALA A 113 21.07 -25.88 -7.72
C ALA A 113 19.72 -25.24 -7.42
N VAL A 114 19.54 -23.93 -7.66
CA VAL A 114 18.26 -23.25 -7.46
C VAL A 114 17.28 -23.66 -8.55
N PRO A 115 16.13 -24.31 -8.21
CA PRO A 115 15.16 -24.73 -9.19
C PRO A 115 14.50 -23.53 -9.89
N GLN A 116 14.07 -23.70 -11.15
CA GLN A 116 13.42 -22.63 -11.93
C GLN A 116 12.21 -22.07 -11.20
N SER A 117 11.43 -22.90 -10.52
CA SER A 117 10.27 -22.45 -9.72
C SER A 117 10.63 -21.47 -8.60
N ALA A 118 11.82 -21.57 -8.00
CA ALA A 118 12.28 -20.61 -7.00
C ALA A 118 12.69 -19.28 -7.65
N TRP A 119 13.24 -19.29 -8.86
CA TRP A 119 13.49 -18.08 -9.63
C TRP A 119 12.20 -17.42 -10.09
N ASP A 120 11.20 -18.22 -10.47
CA ASP A 120 9.88 -17.71 -10.84
C ASP A 120 9.25 -16.97 -9.65
N ILE A 121 9.32 -17.53 -8.44
CA ILE A 121 8.86 -16.87 -7.21
C ILE A 121 9.68 -15.62 -6.89
N PHE A 122 10.99 -15.65 -7.09
CA PHE A 122 11.86 -14.49 -6.84
C PHE A 122 11.52 -13.29 -7.72
N PHE A 123 11.16 -13.53 -8.98
CA PHE A 123 10.87 -12.48 -9.95
C PHE A 123 9.41 -12.01 -9.96
N ILE A 124 8.49 -12.66 -9.21
CA ILE A 124 7.12 -12.16 -9.14
C ILE A 124 7.08 -10.72 -8.62
N ALA A 125 6.15 -9.94 -9.16
CA ALA A 125 5.88 -8.62 -8.63
C ALA A 125 4.92 -8.70 -7.43
N ASP A 126 5.35 -8.15 -6.30
CA ASP A 126 4.56 -8.03 -5.08
C ASP A 126 4.39 -6.55 -4.69
N ALA A 127 3.68 -6.29 -3.62
CA ALA A 127 3.30 -4.95 -3.18
C ALA A 127 4.49 -3.98 -3.07
N LEU A 128 5.62 -4.41 -2.50
CA LEU A 128 6.78 -3.53 -2.29
C LEU A 128 7.46 -3.13 -3.60
N GLN A 129 7.54 -4.05 -4.57
CA GLN A 129 8.10 -3.77 -5.89
C GLN A 129 7.21 -2.77 -6.65
N ILE A 130 5.87 -2.98 -6.63
CA ILE A 130 4.93 -2.08 -7.29
C ILE A 130 4.94 -0.70 -6.63
N ILE A 131 4.97 -0.63 -5.29
CA ILE A 131 5.09 0.63 -4.56
C ILE A 131 6.38 1.35 -4.96
N SER A 132 7.51 0.65 -5.00
CA SER A 132 8.82 1.23 -5.34
C SER A 132 8.80 1.87 -6.72
N LEU A 133 8.34 1.13 -7.74
CA LEU A 133 8.26 1.61 -9.12
C LEU A 133 7.28 2.79 -9.25
N SER A 134 6.12 2.69 -8.62
CA SER A 134 5.12 3.76 -8.64
C SER A 134 5.62 5.03 -7.94
N LEU A 135 6.33 4.90 -6.81
CA LEU A 135 6.92 6.04 -6.11
C LEU A 135 8.05 6.70 -6.93
N LEU A 136 8.79 5.91 -7.72
CA LEU A 136 9.76 6.45 -8.67
C LEU A 136 9.07 7.31 -9.74
N VAL A 137 7.98 6.81 -10.33
CA VAL A 137 7.19 7.58 -11.32
C VAL A 137 6.61 8.85 -10.68
N ILE A 138 6.06 8.78 -9.45
CA ILE A 138 5.58 9.95 -8.71
C ILE A 138 6.70 10.98 -8.51
N LEU A 139 7.90 10.53 -8.16
CA LEU A 139 9.05 11.40 -7.97
C LEU A 139 9.46 12.08 -9.29
N LEU A 140 9.51 11.32 -10.38
CA LEU A 140 9.85 11.86 -11.71
C LEU A 140 8.83 12.93 -12.14
N ILE A 141 7.52 12.65 -12.03
CA ILE A 141 6.49 13.65 -12.31
C ILE A 141 6.71 14.91 -11.47
N ALA A 142 7.00 14.78 -10.17
CA ALA A 142 7.23 15.93 -9.29
C ALA A 142 8.50 16.73 -9.63
N LEU A 143 9.54 16.09 -10.17
CA LEU A 143 10.77 16.76 -10.60
C LEU A 143 10.55 17.60 -11.86
N PHE A 144 9.77 17.10 -12.82
CA PHE A 144 9.52 17.79 -14.09
C PHE A 144 8.36 18.79 -14.03
N THR A 145 7.52 18.75 -12.97
CA THR A 145 6.33 19.58 -12.86
C THR A 145 6.55 20.71 -11.84
N LYS A 146 6.44 21.95 -12.27
CA LYS A 146 6.71 23.14 -11.43
C LYS A 146 5.43 23.82 -10.90
N LYS A 147 4.29 23.69 -11.61
CA LYS A 147 3.01 24.31 -11.25
C LYS A 147 2.11 23.32 -10.53
N LYS A 148 1.39 23.78 -9.48
CA LYS A 148 0.46 22.94 -8.67
C LYS A 148 -0.61 22.27 -9.51
N GLU A 149 -1.23 23.02 -10.43
CA GLU A 149 -2.27 22.51 -11.31
C GLU A 149 -1.78 21.41 -12.24
N ASN A 150 -0.58 21.59 -12.83
CA ASN A 150 0.01 20.59 -13.70
C ASN A 150 0.40 19.33 -12.93
N LEU A 151 0.92 19.46 -11.70
CA LEU A 151 1.22 18.34 -10.84
C LEU A 151 -0.04 17.52 -10.53
N LEU A 152 -1.12 18.21 -10.14
CA LEU A 152 -2.42 17.58 -9.88
C LEU A 152 -2.95 16.88 -11.13
N LYS A 153 -2.98 17.57 -12.28
CA LYS A 153 -3.44 17.01 -13.57
C LYS A 153 -2.62 15.77 -13.96
N SER A 154 -1.28 15.84 -13.87
CA SER A 154 -0.41 14.69 -14.21
C SER A 154 -0.71 13.46 -13.35
N TYR A 155 -0.92 13.64 -12.04
CA TYR A 155 -1.26 12.50 -11.17
C TYR A 155 -2.67 11.97 -11.41
N ILE A 156 -3.65 12.83 -11.72
CA ILE A 156 -5.00 12.39 -12.10
C ILE A 156 -4.94 11.56 -13.39
N ILE A 157 -4.24 12.04 -14.42
CA ILE A 157 -4.08 11.33 -15.68
C ILE A 157 -3.39 9.98 -15.45
N ALA A 158 -2.28 9.95 -14.71
CA ALA A 158 -1.58 8.72 -14.39
C ALA A 158 -2.46 7.72 -13.62
N ALA A 159 -3.25 8.20 -12.65
CA ALA A 159 -4.18 7.37 -11.88
C ALA A 159 -5.27 6.78 -12.79
N SER A 160 -5.92 7.61 -13.59
CA SER A 160 -7.00 7.19 -14.49
C SER A 160 -6.53 6.18 -15.52
N LEU A 161 -5.41 6.46 -16.19
CA LEU A 161 -4.81 5.53 -17.16
C LEU A 161 -4.46 4.20 -16.49
N SER A 162 -3.83 4.21 -15.31
CA SER A 162 -3.44 2.99 -14.62
C SER A 162 -4.63 2.14 -14.19
N LEU A 163 -5.74 2.75 -13.77
CA LEU A 163 -6.94 2.01 -13.35
C LEU A 163 -7.72 1.41 -14.54
N ILE A 164 -7.54 1.94 -15.75
CA ILE A 164 -8.33 1.55 -16.93
C ILE A 164 -7.56 0.60 -17.85
N ILE A 165 -6.23 0.73 -17.96
CA ILE A 165 -5.44 0.08 -19.01
C ILE A 165 -5.22 -1.43 -18.77
N ALA A 166 -5.41 -1.93 -17.55
CA ALA A 166 -5.09 -3.31 -17.19
C ALA A 166 -5.75 -4.38 -18.11
N PRO A 167 -7.03 -4.27 -18.52
CA PRO A 167 -7.64 -5.25 -19.43
C PRO A 167 -6.99 -5.29 -20.82
N LEU A 168 -6.32 -4.21 -21.24
CA LEU A 168 -5.64 -4.12 -22.52
C LEU A 168 -4.23 -4.70 -22.46
N THR A 169 -3.58 -4.64 -21.28
CA THR A 169 -2.22 -5.15 -21.08
C THR A 169 -2.19 -6.63 -20.70
N GLU A 170 -3.19 -7.12 -19.98
CA GLU A 170 -3.23 -8.47 -19.45
C GLU A 170 -3.25 -9.58 -20.53
N PRO A 171 -3.95 -9.44 -21.68
CA PRO A 171 -3.95 -10.45 -22.74
C PRO A 171 -2.62 -10.60 -23.48
N ILE A 172 -1.71 -9.61 -23.38
CA ILE A 172 -0.44 -9.62 -24.11
C ILE A 172 0.50 -10.66 -23.48
N LYS A 173 1.13 -11.48 -24.32
CA LYS A 173 2.15 -12.45 -23.93
C LYS A 173 3.50 -11.75 -23.72
N TRP A 174 3.61 -10.99 -22.63
CA TRP A 174 4.78 -10.17 -22.30
C TRP A 174 6.07 -10.97 -22.19
N GLU A 175 5.97 -12.25 -21.79
CA GLU A 175 7.10 -13.18 -21.70
C GLU A 175 7.81 -13.40 -23.03
N THR A 176 7.13 -13.14 -24.16
CA THR A 176 7.71 -13.22 -25.50
C THR A 176 8.59 -12.02 -25.84
N TYR A 177 8.31 -10.86 -25.24
CA TYR A 177 8.91 -9.57 -25.62
C TYR A 177 9.87 -9.02 -24.54
N LEU A 178 9.71 -9.43 -23.27
CA LEU A 178 10.40 -8.82 -22.16
C LEU A 178 11.08 -9.88 -21.29
N PRO A 179 12.23 -9.53 -20.66
CA PRO A 179 12.94 -10.43 -19.76
C PRO A 179 12.13 -10.71 -18.48
N HIS A 180 12.44 -11.84 -17.84
CA HIS A 180 11.77 -12.32 -16.60
C HIS A 180 11.78 -11.30 -15.47
N LEU A 181 12.76 -10.41 -15.40
CA LEU A 181 12.80 -9.31 -14.44
C LEU A 181 11.67 -8.27 -14.65
N VAL A 182 11.10 -8.15 -15.85
CA VAL A 182 10.22 -7.04 -16.23
C VAL A 182 8.77 -7.48 -16.45
N TYR A 183 8.53 -8.57 -17.20
CA TYR A 183 7.16 -8.92 -17.57
C TYR A 183 6.22 -9.25 -16.38
N PRO A 184 6.69 -9.75 -15.21
CA PRO A 184 5.82 -9.99 -14.06
C PRO A 184 5.17 -8.71 -13.49
N TYR A 185 5.71 -7.55 -13.81
CA TYR A 185 5.10 -6.26 -13.43
C TYR A 185 3.88 -5.90 -14.28
N LEU A 186 3.67 -6.55 -15.42
CA LEU A 186 2.65 -6.19 -16.41
C LEU A 186 1.49 -7.18 -16.49
N THR A 187 1.65 -8.42 -16.00
CA THR A 187 0.63 -9.47 -16.08
C THR A 187 0.55 -10.33 -14.83
N PHE A 188 -0.67 -10.69 -14.42
CA PHE A 188 -0.93 -11.64 -13.33
C PHE A 188 -0.59 -13.09 -13.74
N ARG A 189 -0.53 -13.39 -15.03
CA ARG A 189 -0.20 -14.73 -15.55
C ARG A 189 1.20 -15.20 -15.15
N ALA A 190 2.08 -14.26 -14.82
CA ALA A 190 3.41 -14.56 -14.25
C ALA A 190 3.37 -15.06 -12.79
N GLY A 191 2.19 -15.21 -12.19
CA GLY A 191 2.05 -15.54 -10.77
C GLY A 191 2.15 -14.34 -9.84
N SER A 192 2.29 -13.13 -10.37
CA SER A 192 2.42 -11.91 -9.58
C SER A 192 1.18 -11.63 -8.75
N PHE A 193 1.37 -11.26 -7.48
CA PHE A 193 0.29 -10.86 -6.58
C PHE A 193 -0.26 -9.49 -6.94
N PHE A 194 0.62 -8.60 -7.40
CA PHE A 194 0.30 -7.26 -7.84
C PHE A 194 1.03 -6.95 -9.14
N THR A 195 0.35 -6.25 -10.04
CA THR A 195 0.93 -5.74 -11.28
C THR A 195 0.95 -4.23 -11.26
N PHE A 196 1.75 -3.61 -12.14
CA PHE A 196 1.82 -2.15 -12.21
C PHE A 196 0.44 -1.55 -12.53
N PHE A 197 -0.26 -2.12 -13.49
CA PHE A 197 -1.66 -1.80 -13.77
C PHE A 197 -2.56 -2.91 -13.21
N PRO A 198 -3.57 -2.59 -12.39
CA PRO A 198 -4.10 -1.26 -12.02
C PRO A 198 -3.53 -0.67 -10.73
N PHE A 199 -2.64 -1.37 -9.99
CA PHE A 199 -2.33 -1.03 -8.60
C PHE A 199 -1.58 0.30 -8.44
N SER A 200 -0.70 0.69 -9.39
CA SER A 200 -0.08 2.03 -9.39
C SER A 200 -1.11 3.15 -9.41
N GLY A 201 -2.29 2.91 -9.99
CA GLY A 201 -3.39 3.88 -10.04
C GLY A 201 -3.83 4.37 -8.65
N TYR A 202 -3.86 3.49 -7.65
CA TYR A 202 -4.16 3.89 -6.27
C TYR A 202 -3.08 4.80 -5.67
N LEU A 203 -1.79 4.53 -5.96
CA LEU A 203 -0.70 5.40 -5.51
C LEU A 203 -0.78 6.77 -6.20
N PHE A 204 -1.01 6.79 -7.51
CA PHE A 204 -1.13 8.05 -8.25
C PHE A 204 -2.36 8.84 -7.82
N ALA A 205 -3.47 8.19 -7.50
CA ALA A 205 -4.63 8.85 -6.91
C ALA A 205 -4.29 9.45 -5.53
N GLY A 206 -3.61 8.73 -4.66
CA GLY A 206 -3.11 9.27 -3.39
C GLY A 206 -2.19 10.47 -3.59
N ALA A 207 -1.29 10.42 -4.59
CA ALA A 207 -0.43 11.53 -4.99
C ALA A 207 -1.24 12.74 -5.48
N ALA A 208 -2.32 12.52 -6.25
CA ALA A 208 -3.22 13.59 -6.71
C ALA A 208 -3.92 14.30 -5.53
N PHE A 209 -4.45 13.54 -4.56
CA PHE A 209 -5.03 14.14 -3.36
C PHE A 209 -4.02 14.92 -2.53
N SER A 210 -2.78 14.43 -2.47
CA SER A 210 -1.70 15.17 -1.81
C SER A 210 -1.34 16.45 -2.55
N ALA A 211 -1.28 16.42 -3.89
CA ALA A 211 -1.05 17.61 -4.70
C ALA A 211 -2.17 18.65 -4.52
N ALA A 212 -3.43 18.21 -4.50
CA ALA A 212 -4.57 19.08 -4.19
C ALA A 212 -4.44 19.70 -2.79
N ALA A 213 -4.00 18.92 -1.79
CA ALA A 213 -3.83 19.39 -0.42
C ALA A 213 -2.76 20.49 -0.28
N LEU A 214 -1.77 20.56 -1.18
CA LEU A 214 -0.78 21.64 -1.22
C LEU A 214 -1.40 23.00 -1.58
N SER A 215 -2.53 23.00 -2.30
CA SER A 215 -3.25 24.22 -2.69
C SER A 215 -4.23 24.69 -1.61
N PHE A 216 -4.48 23.91 -0.55
CA PHE A 216 -5.46 24.25 0.47
C PHE A 216 -4.82 25.02 1.63
N PRO A 217 -5.52 26.05 2.17
CA PRO A 217 -5.13 26.71 3.41
C PRO A 217 -4.95 25.69 4.54
N ALA A 218 -3.94 25.89 5.39
CA ALA A 218 -3.61 24.93 6.45
C ALA A 218 -4.78 24.64 7.39
N ASN A 219 -5.57 25.68 7.73
CA ASN A 219 -6.71 25.57 8.66
C ASN A 219 -7.88 24.79 8.06
N ASP A 220 -8.10 24.86 6.74
CA ASP A 220 -9.23 24.23 6.05
C ASP A 220 -8.84 22.91 5.37
N ARG A 221 -7.58 22.56 5.39
CA ARG A 221 -7.02 21.43 4.61
C ARG A 221 -7.76 20.11 4.87
N ALA A 222 -8.03 19.77 6.12
CA ALA A 222 -8.72 18.53 6.48
C ALA A 222 -10.17 18.54 5.96
N ARG A 223 -10.88 19.65 6.12
CA ARG A 223 -12.26 19.83 5.65
C ARG A 223 -12.37 19.74 4.12
N LEU A 224 -11.48 20.44 3.40
CA LEU A 224 -11.47 20.44 1.94
C LEU A 224 -11.06 19.07 1.37
N LEU A 225 -10.12 18.38 2.01
CA LEU A 225 -9.79 17.00 1.65
C LEU A 225 -10.98 16.07 1.84
N SER A 226 -11.68 16.11 2.96
CA SER A 226 -12.87 15.27 3.21
C SER A 226 -13.94 15.51 2.17
N LYS A 227 -14.18 16.77 1.78
CA LYS A 227 -15.11 17.13 0.70
C LYS A 227 -14.67 16.53 -0.65
N ASN A 228 -13.38 16.59 -0.97
CA ASN A 228 -12.84 16.03 -2.20
C ASN A 228 -12.87 14.50 -2.21
N PHE A 229 -12.62 13.85 -1.08
CA PHE A 229 -12.78 12.39 -0.95
C PHE A 229 -14.23 11.97 -1.21
N LYS A 230 -15.21 12.67 -0.63
CA LYS A 230 -16.63 12.42 -0.90
C LYS A 230 -16.97 12.56 -2.39
N ARG A 231 -16.48 13.62 -3.04
CA ARG A 231 -16.69 13.82 -4.49
C ARG A 231 -16.07 12.69 -5.31
N ALA A 232 -14.82 12.31 -5.00
CA ALA A 232 -14.13 11.24 -5.69
C ALA A 232 -14.85 9.90 -5.49
N SER A 233 -15.38 9.63 -4.30
CA SER A 233 -16.20 8.44 -4.05
C SER A 233 -17.43 8.41 -4.94
N MET A 234 -18.17 9.50 -5.02
CA MET A 234 -19.37 9.59 -5.89
C MET A 234 -19.01 9.38 -7.36
N VAL A 235 -17.98 10.05 -7.86
CA VAL A 235 -17.49 9.87 -9.24
C VAL A 235 -17.08 8.43 -9.48
N SER A 236 -16.37 7.80 -8.55
CA SER A 236 -15.91 6.42 -8.70
C SER A 236 -17.07 5.41 -8.72
N LEU A 237 -18.11 5.65 -7.92
CA LEU A 237 -19.32 4.81 -7.95
C LEU A 237 -20.09 4.98 -9.27
N ILE A 238 -20.15 6.19 -9.82
CA ILE A 238 -20.71 6.42 -11.16
C ILE A 238 -19.87 5.69 -12.21
N LEU A 239 -18.55 5.80 -12.16
CA LEU A 239 -17.68 5.09 -13.08
C LEU A 239 -17.80 3.56 -12.94
N PHE A 240 -17.95 3.04 -11.71
CA PHE A 240 -18.25 1.63 -11.51
C PHE A 240 -19.51 1.21 -12.28
N VAL A 241 -20.61 1.94 -12.13
CA VAL A 241 -21.88 1.64 -12.82
C VAL A 241 -21.73 1.71 -14.33
N LEU A 242 -20.98 2.70 -14.85
CA LEU A 242 -20.75 2.87 -16.29
C LEU A 242 -19.84 1.79 -16.87
N PHE A 243 -18.78 1.41 -16.18
CA PHE A 243 -17.83 0.42 -16.67
C PHE A 243 -18.28 -1.02 -16.42
N PHE A 244 -19.19 -1.26 -15.51
CA PHE A 244 -19.66 -2.61 -15.20
C PHE A 244 -20.26 -3.35 -16.40
N PRO A 245 -21.20 -2.80 -17.18
CA PRO A 245 -21.70 -3.45 -18.39
C PRO A 245 -20.62 -3.53 -19.51
N ILE A 246 -19.76 -2.51 -19.63
CA ILE A 246 -18.71 -2.48 -20.65
C ILE A 246 -17.72 -3.62 -20.44
N GLN A 247 -17.31 -3.88 -19.19
CA GLN A 247 -16.37 -4.95 -18.90
C GLN A 247 -16.90 -6.34 -19.26
N LEU A 248 -18.22 -6.55 -19.31
CA LEU A 248 -18.80 -7.83 -19.74
C LEU A 248 -18.50 -8.14 -21.20
N LEU A 249 -18.21 -7.12 -22.02
CA LEU A 249 -17.79 -7.27 -23.42
C LEU A 249 -16.32 -7.74 -23.55
N PHE A 250 -15.54 -7.55 -22.51
CA PHE A 250 -14.12 -7.93 -22.45
C PHE A 250 -13.86 -9.17 -21.59
N VAL A 251 -14.93 -9.93 -21.30
CA VAL A 251 -14.83 -11.21 -20.58
C VAL A 251 -13.88 -12.14 -21.33
N SER A 252 -12.72 -12.39 -20.76
CA SER A 252 -11.74 -13.32 -21.27
C SER A 252 -11.35 -14.29 -20.16
N PRO A 253 -11.21 -15.59 -20.40
CA PRO A 253 -10.72 -16.54 -19.41
C PRO A 253 -9.31 -16.24 -18.91
N TYR A 254 -8.60 -15.33 -19.60
CA TYR A 254 -7.23 -14.93 -19.27
C TYR A 254 -7.13 -13.67 -18.40
N VAL A 255 -8.24 -13.00 -18.07
CA VAL A 255 -8.23 -11.79 -17.25
C VAL A 255 -8.76 -12.11 -15.85
N ASP A 256 -7.95 -11.82 -14.82
CA ASP A 256 -8.42 -11.87 -13.45
C ASP A 256 -9.39 -10.71 -13.19
N TYR A 257 -10.69 -11.03 -13.25
CA TYR A 257 -11.78 -10.05 -13.10
C TYR A 257 -11.68 -9.19 -11.85
N TRP A 258 -11.28 -9.79 -10.73
CA TRP A 258 -11.24 -9.11 -9.48
C TRP A 258 -10.06 -8.14 -9.33
N ARG A 259 -9.01 -8.33 -10.13
CA ARG A 259 -7.80 -7.53 -10.03
C ARG A 259 -7.64 -6.53 -11.17
N ALA A 260 -7.89 -6.95 -12.40
CA ALA A 260 -7.60 -6.16 -13.60
C ALA A 260 -8.75 -5.26 -14.06
N LEU A 261 -10.02 -5.62 -13.80
CA LEU A 261 -11.17 -4.94 -14.40
C LEU A 261 -11.41 -3.53 -13.83
N PRO A 262 -11.62 -2.51 -14.69
CA PRO A 262 -11.79 -1.12 -14.29
C PRO A 262 -12.96 -0.90 -13.34
N ALA A 263 -14.12 -1.53 -13.57
CA ALA A 263 -15.28 -1.36 -12.71
C ALA A 263 -14.97 -1.76 -11.26
N VAL A 264 -14.36 -2.93 -11.05
CA VAL A 264 -13.98 -3.39 -9.71
C VAL A 264 -12.96 -2.43 -9.07
N ASN A 265 -12.02 -1.92 -9.86
CA ASN A 265 -11.03 -0.97 -9.38
C ASN A 265 -11.66 0.39 -9.01
N PHE A 266 -12.64 0.87 -9.77
CA PHE A 266 -13.40 2.07 -9.41
C PHE A 266 -14.26 1.84 -8.16
N LEU A 267 -14.91 0.68 -8.01
CA LEU A 267 -15.63 0.34 -6.80
C LEU A 267 -14.72 0.36 -5.57
N ARG A 268 -13.57 -0.30 -5.63
CA ARG A 268 -12.57 -0.31 -4.55
C ARG A 268 -12.07 1.09 -4.24
N PHE A 269 -11.77 1.89 -5.26
CA PHE A 269 -11.33 3.27 -5.08
C PHE A 269 -12.43 4.15 -4.47
N GLY A 270 -13.67 3.97 -4.89
CA GLY A 270 -14.83 4.63 -4.30
C GLY A 270 -14.99 4.32 -2.82
N LEU A 271 -14.81 3.05 -2.41
CA LEU A 271 -14.86 2.63 -1.01
C LEU A 271 -13.70 3.20 -0.18
N VAL A 272 -12.47 3.17 -0.71
CA VAL A 272 -11.30 3.77 -0.06
C VAL A 272 -11.52 5.26 0.19
N THR A 273 -12.01 5.99 -0.81
CA THR A 273 -12.28 7.43 -0.68
C THR A 273 -13.51 7.73 0.17
N SER A 274 -14.52 6.86 0.23
CA SER A 274 -15.64 6.95 1.17
C SER A 274 -15.17 6.87 2.61
N ILE A 275 -14.35 5.85 2.92
CA ILE A 275 -13.79 5.67 4.26
C ILE A 275 -12.83 6.83 4.59
N ALA A 276 -12.05 7.31 3.63
CA ALA A 276 -11.19 8.48 3.82
C ALA A 276 -12.03 9.75 4.12
N ALA A 277 -13.17 9.93 3.46
CA ALA A 277 -14.09 11.04 3.73
C ALA A 277 -14.68 10.95 5.14
N LEU A 278 -15.14 9.76 5.54
CA LEU A 278 -15.67 9.50 6.88
C LEU A 278 -14.61 9.76 7.97
N VAL A 279 -13.42 9.18 7.82
CA VAL A 279 -12.30 9.39 8.76
C VAL A 279 -11.90 10.85 8.81
N GLY A 280 -11.88 11.54 7.67
CA GLY A 280 -11.62 12.97 7.59
C GLY A 280 -12.66 13.78 8.35
N TYR A 281 -13.94 13.48 8.18
CA TYR A 281 -15.03 14.13 8.91
C TYR A 281 -14.95 13.88 10.41
N LEU A 282 -14.76 12.63 10.83
CA LEU A 282 -14.60 12.28 12.25
C LEU A 282 -13.37 12.95 12.86
N SER A 283 -12.29 13.09 12.10
CA SER A 283 -11.06 13.74 12.57
C SER A 283 -11.23 15.24 12.84
N LEU A 284 -12.27 15.87 12.32
CA LEU A 284 -12.63 17.28 12.65
C LEU A 284 -13.33 17.39 14.01
N GLN A 285 -13.98 16.32 14.47
CA GLN A 285 -14.75 16.31 15.71
C GLN A 285 -13.92 15.84 16.91
N VAL A 286 -12.89 15.02 16.67
CA VAL A 286 -12.08 14.43 17.72
C VAL A 286 -10.80 15.26 17.95
N THR A 287 -10.65 15.81 19.13
CA THR A 287 -9.51 16.66 19.49
C THR A 287 -8.27 15.87 19.94
N ARG A 288 -8.47 14.62 20.41
CA ARG A 288 -7.36 13.76 20.91
C ARG A 288 -7.43 12.38 20.27
N PHE A 289 -6.38 11.99 19.58
CA PHE A 289 -6.22 10.65 19.02
C PHE A 289 -5.21 9.83 19.85
N PRO A 290 -5.41 8.50 19.97
CA PRO A 290 -4.44 7.63 20.60
C PRO A 290 -3.06 7.77 19.94
N LYS A 291 -2.01 7.95 20.74
CA LYS A 291 -0.62 8.12 20.23
C LYS A 291 -0.10 6.91 19.45
N ILE A 292 -0.73 5.76 19.63
CA ILE A 292 -0.34 4.52 18.94
C ILE A 292 -0.66 4.57 17.42
N LEU A 293 -1.76 5.22 16.99
CA LEU A 293 -2.14 5.29 15.58
C LEU A 293 -1.06 5.89 14.69
N PRO A 294 -0.49 7.06 15.03
CA PRO A 294 0.65 7.60 14.28
C PRO A 294 1.88 6.71 14.31
N ALA A 295 2.11 5.96 15.38
CA ALA A 295 3.24 5.05 15.49
C ALA A 295 3.08 3.84 14.55
N ILE A 296 1.87 3.26 14.48
CA ILE A 296 1.53 2.19 13.53
C ILE A 296 1.78 2.65 12.09
N GLY A 297 1.25 3.82 11.70
CA GLY A 297 1.44 4.38 10.36
C GLY A 297 2.91 4.60 9.99
N LYS A 298 3.75 5.03 10.94
CA LYS A 298 5.20 5.20 10.73
C LYS A 298 5.95 3.88 10.64
N SER A 299 5.48 2.85 11.35
CA SER A 299 6.12 1.53 11.42
C SER A 299 5.52 0.54 10.41
N SER A 300 4.67 1.00 9.48
CA SER A 300 3.94 0.14 8.55
C SER A 300 4.83 -0.80 7.74
N LEU A 301 6.03 -0.37 7.32
CA LEU A 301 6.98 -1.24 6.61
C LEU A 301 7.55 -2.33 7.54
N THR A 302 7.89 -1.98 8.79
CA THR A 302 8.39 -2.97 9.76
C THR A 302 7.30 -3.99 10.07
N ILE A 303 6.07 -3.54 10.28
CA ILE A 303 4.92 -4.44 10.48
C ILE A 303 4.73 -5.33 9.25
N TYR A 304 4.81 -4.75 8.03
CA TYR A 304 4.68 -5.51 6.79
C TYR A 304 5.66 -6.67 6.72
N VAL A 305 6.94 -6.41 6.93
CA VAL A 305 7.97 -7.45 6.86
C VAL A 305 7.79 -8.50 7.98
N VAL A 306 7.65 -8.04 9.22
CA VAL A 306 7.63 -8.94 10.38
C VAL A 306 6.39 -9.83 10.39
N HIS A 307 5.18 -9.29 10.05
CA HIS A 307 3.99 -10.12 10.03
C HIS A 307 4.02 -11.16 8.90
N LEU A 308 4.58 -10.82 7.70
CA LEU A 308 4.75 -11.81 6.63
C LEU A 308 5.69 -12.93 7.04
N MET A 309 6.80 -12.61 7.73
CA MET A 309 7.72 -13.62 8.27
C MET A 309 7.02 -14.51 9.30
N ILE A 310 6.16 -13.96 10.15
CA ILE A 310 5.40 -14.75 11.13
C ILE A 310 4.36 -15.63 10.42
N VAL A 311 3.64 -15.09 9.47
CA VAL A 311 2.50 -15.77 8.83
C VAL A 311 2.96 -16.80 7.79
N TYR A 312 3.80 -16.38 6.85
CA TYR A 312 4.24 -17.23 5.72
C TYR A 312 5.63 -17.84 5.92
N GLY A 313 6.35 -17.39 6.95
CA GLY A 313 7.74 -17.75 7.13
C GLY A 313 8.69 -16.92 6.26
N SER A 314 9.95 -17.29 6.32
CA SER A 314 11.00 -16.69 5.52
C SER A 314 12.12 -17.72 5.36
N PRO A 315 13.14 -17.45 4.55
CA PRO A 315 14.29 -18.32 4.46
C PRO A 315 14.94 -18.66 5.80
N VAL A 316 14.71 -17.86 6.85
CA VAL A 316 15.35 -18.03 8.17
C VAL A 316 14.38 -18.47 9.27
N ASN A 317 13.08 -18.60 8.99
CA ASN A 317 12.09 -19.04 9.97
C ASN A 317 10.90 -19.76 9.34
N ILE A 318 10.30 -20.69 10.07
CA ILE A 318 9.03 -21.35 9.75
C ILE A 318 7.90 -20.40 10.12
N GLY A 319 6.88 -20.25 9.24
CA GLY A 319 5.69 -19.46 9.46
C GLY A 319 4.48 -20.27 9.93
N LEU A 320 3.42 -19.57 10.35
CA LEU A 320 2.17 -20.18 10.80
C LEU A 320 1.54 -21.05 9.70
N ALA A 321 1.62 -20.66 8.44
CA ALA A 321 1.10 -21.43 7.30
C ALA A 321 1.76 -22.82 7.19
N GLN A 322 3.04 -22.92 7.50
CA GLN A 322 3.77 -24.20 7.49
C GLN A 322 3.54 -25.03 8.77
N LEU A 323 3.29 -24.37 9.92
CA LEU A 323 2.98 -25.02 11.17
C LEU A 323 1.55 -25.60 11.19
N LEU A 324 0.65 -25.08 10.36
CA LEU A 324 -0.76 -25.46 10.27
C LEU A 324 -1.14 -25.89 8.84
N PRO A 325 -0.52 -26.95 8.28
CA PRO A 325 -0.67 -27.31 6.86
C PRO A 325 -2.10 -27.71 6.48
N GLY A 326 -2.90 -28.23 7.42
CA GLY A 326 -4.32 -28.55 7.21
C GLY A 326 -5.26 -27.36 7.39
N GLY A 327 -4.73 -26.27 7.87
CA GLY A 327 -5.51 -25.09 8.26
C GLY A 327 -6.40 -25.33 9.48
N VAL A 328 -7.07 -24.26 9.93
CA VAL A 328 -7.93 -24.28 11.11
C VAL A 328 -9.34 -23.79 10.80
N HIS A 329 -10.27 -23.99 11.73
CA HIS A 329 -11.63 -23.44 11.66
C HIS A 329 -11.59 -21.89 11.59
N PRO A 330 -12.51 -21.21 10.85
CA PRO A 330 -12.51 -19.76 10.68
C PRO A 330 -12.44 -18.95 11.98
N ILE A 331 -13.15 -19.39 13.04
CA ILE A 331 -13.11 -18.72 14.34
C ILE A 331 -11.70 -18.75 14.94
N VAL A 332 -11.00 -19.89 14.84
CA VAL A 332 -9.63 -20.04 15.31
C VAL A 332 -8.68 -19.19 14.46
N ALA A 333 -8.89 -19.11 13.14
CA ALA A 333 -8.12 -18.24 12.24
C ALA A 333 -8.25 -16.76 12.63
N VAL A 334 -9.46 -16.31 12.97
CA VAL A 334 -9.71 -14.94 13.48
C VAL A 334 -8.98 -14.71 14.80
N LEU A 335 -9.03 -15.67 15.74
CA LEU A 335 -8.32 -15.55 17.02
C LEU A 335 -6.79 -15.46 16.82
N ILE A 336 -6.24 -16.26 15.91
CA ILE A 336 -4.82 -16.18 15.54
C ILE A 336 -4.51 -14.80 14.94
N ALA A 337 -5.37 -14.26 14.07
CA ALA A 337 -5.18 -12.93 13.49
C ALA A 337 -5.18 -11.83 14.56
N VAL A 338 -6.07 -11.92 15.56
CA VAL A 338 -6.08 -10.98 16.72
C VAL A 338 -4.78 -11.09 17.52
N VAL A 339 -4.27 -12.30 17.76
CA VAL A 339 -2.99 -12.50 18.45
C VAL A 339 -1.83 -11.88 17.65
N VAL A 340 -1.73 -12.16 16.35
CA VAL A 340 -0.68 -11.58 15.49
C VAL A 340 -0.79 -10.06 15.46
N MET A 341 -1.99 -9.49 15.36
CA MET A 341 -2.22 -8.05 15.40
C MET A 341 -1.76 -7.44 16.72
N THR A 342 -2.08 -8.09 17.84
CA THR A 342 -1.66 -7.65 19.19
C THR A 342 -0.15 -7.68 19.32
N LEU A 343 0.52 -8.72 18.82
CA LEU A 343 1.99 -8.82 18.82
C LEU A 343 2.61 -7.69 17.98
N MET A 344 2.05 -7.38 16.80
CA MET A 344 2.55 -6.29 15.95
C MET A 344 2.39 -4.92 16.63
N PHE A 345 1.27 -4.67 17.30
CA PHE A 345 1.05 -3.41 18.03
C PHE A 345 1.93 -3.32 19.26
N GLY A 346 2.12 -4.44 19.98
CA GLY A 346 3.08 -4.55 21.08
C GLY A 346 4.51 -4.25 20.64
N MET A 347 4.94 -4.79 19.51
CA MET A 347 6.23 -4.48 18.89
C MET A 347 6.38 -2.97 18.61
N VAL A 348 5.36 -2.36 17.98
CA VAL A 348 5.39 -0.91 17.68
C VAL A 348 5.48 -0.08 18.96
N TYR A 349 4.71 -0.46 19.99
CA TYR A 349 4.75 0.20 21.30
C TYR A 349 6.16 0.10 21.91
N ALA A 350 6.75 -1.09 21.93
CA ALA A 350 8.11 -1.31 22.46
C ALA A 350 9.16 -0.46 21.69
N ILE A 351 9.07 -0.40 20.36
CA ILE A 351 9.95 0.45 19.53
C ILE A 351 9.80 1.93 19.90
N GLU A 352 8.58 2.44 20.11
CA GLU A 352 8.37 3.85 20.47
C GLU A 352 8.85 4.16 21.90
N VAL A 353 8.66 3.26 22.85
CA VAL A 353 9.21 3.39 24.23
C VAL A 353 10.73 3.45 24.18
N TYR A 354 11.37 2.53 23.44
CA TYR A 354 12.84 2.51 23.28
C TYR A 354 13.36 3.82 22.66
N ARG A 355 12.73 4.28 21.57
CA ARG A 355 13.07 5.54 20.89
C ARG A 355 12.91 6.75 21.82
N SER A 356 11.85 6.77 22.63
CA SER A 356 11.59 7.87 23.56
C SER A 356 12.63 7.93 24.67
N ARG A 357 13.01 6.76 25.24
CA ARG A 357 14.08 6.64 26.25
C ARG A 357 15.42 7.13 25.69
N ARG A 358 15.79 6.68 24.49
CA ARG A 358 17.04 7.08 23.82
C ARG A 358 17.10 8.59 23.57
N ARG A 359 15.98 9.23 23.16
CA ARG A 359 15.91 10.68 22.98
C ARG A 359 16.08 11.43 24.29
N ARG A 360 15.49 10.95 25.40
CA ARG A 360 15.67 11.55 26.74
C ARG A 360 17.12 11.47 27.18
N LEU A 361 17.76 10.32 27.04
CA LEU A 361 19.18 10.13 27.38
C LEU A 361 20.08 11.05 26.54
N ALA A 362 19.86 11.15 25.24
CA ALA A 362 20.61 12.04 24.39
C ALA A 362 20.43 13.52 24.76
N ALA A 363 19.22 13.94 25.15
CA ALA A 363 18.96 15.30 25.61
C ALA A 363 19.66 15.62 26.94
N ILE A 364 19.77 14.66 27.86
CA ILE A 364 20.50 14.80 29.15
C ILE A 364 22.00 14.96 28.86
N ILE A 365 22.58 14.09 28.03
CA ILE A 365 24.01 14.13 27.70
C ILE A 365 24.37 15.45 27.00
N ILE A 366 23.54 15.94 26.06
CA ILE A 366 23.80 17.23 25.37
C ILE A 366 23.61 18.41 26.36
N GLY A 367 22.64 18.34 27.27
CA GLY A 367 22.41 19.37 28.29
C GLY A 367 23.53 19.47 29.35
N ASP A 368 24.24 18.38 29.65
CA ASP A 368 25.41 18.35 30.52
C ASP A 368 26.70 18.87 29.85
N VAL A 369 26.79 18.77 28.53
CA VAL A 369 27.95 19.27 27.73
C VAL A 369 27.86 20.79 27.53
N THR A 370 26.67 21.39 27.70
CA THR A 370 26.43 22.84 27.55
C THR A 370 26.40 23.61 28.87
N LYS A 371 26.66 22.94 29.99
CA LYS A 371 26.96 23.57 31.32
C LYS A 371 28.46 23.52 31.57
#